data_8a429d23d307e666e5ee292bdac35a98
#
_entry.id   8a429d23d307e666e5ee292bdac35a98
#
_cell.length_a   1.000
_cell.length_b   1.000
_cell.length_c   1.000
_cell.angle_alpha   90.00
_cell.angle_beta   90.00
_cell.angle_gamma   90.00
#
_symmetry.space_group_name_H-M   'P 1'
#
loop_
_entity.id
_entity.type
_entity.pdbx_description
1 polymer ?
#
loop_
_entity_poly.entity_id
_entity_poly.type
_entity_poly.pdbx_seq_one_letter_code
_entity_poly.pdbx_strand_id
1 'polypeptide(L)'
;MSPRKLLALSAVVVVLFAFIFFFERKMPTTEERARKGDLYWDIPQDSVQKMEIVRNGETLEFQRAGTTWKMIRPDRYPADAFAVGSVLTDLAAMRRAGGEDATEGKATDYGLEKPAIAATLVWSDSGDPKTLKTRTVEFGNVVPGTDVVAARVAGTQKILFVPSSVLTGLKKGVDDFESREVFGALASDVTKLEILRGRGKLTLARKDHAWWLSEPLSDLADGGEVDRLVGTLSGLRAKEFLHGTQDLAGIGLNPPLYRVTLTGAPKTPAISVDFGATRTDGNAVYALREGQVLTVDRDIVDDLSKEAEAFRSRTLLGFNRADVVGVEAAFPKASYVLAQKDGGWSSNSRPVLAGTVEDLLTALLAVKVRDFLDETQSKGLPLPVATVTVRSKGSPNWTLSLYPRDGQLLARATPRPNAFVVDRDAPEKVEAAFKKAVAAPPTPVPAAPAKKK
;
A
#
# COMPACT_ATOMS: atom_id res chain seq x y z
N MET A 1 38.64 -18.21 -44.83
CA MET A 1 37.34 -17.94 -45.51
C MET A 1 37.43 -16.59 -46.21
N SER A 2 36.94 -16.48 -47.43
CA SER A 2 36.99 -15.20 -48.14
C SER A 2 36.00 -14.17 -47.48
N PRO A 3 36.34 -12.88 -47.45
CA PRO A 3 35.51 -11.85 -46.77
C PRO A 3 34.07 -11.84 -47.30
N ARG A 4 33.82 -12.22 -48.54
CA ARG A 4 32.50 -12.36 -49.16
C ARG A 4 31.64 -13.47 -48.50
N LYS A 5 32.28 -14.60 -48.12
CA LYS A 5 31.56 -15.69 -47.41
C LYS A 5 31.22 -15.33 -45.98
N LEU A 6 32.05 -14.52 -45.30
CA LEU A 6 31.76 -14.01 -43.98
C LEU A 6 30.59 -13.02 -43.99
N LEU A 7 30.52 -12.14 -44.97
CA LEU A 7 29.42 -11.15 -45.16
C LEU A 7 28.10 -11.84 -45.47
N ALA A 8 28.09 -12.87 -46.30
CA ALA A 8 26.89 -13.67 -46.59
C ALA A 8 26.40 -14.43 -45.34
N LEU A 9 27.30 -14.97 -44.52
CA LEU A 9 26.94 -15.65 -43.28
C LEU A 9 26.37 -14.69 -42.23
N SER A 10 26.96 -13.49 -42.09
CA SER A 10 26.41 -12.42 -41.22
C SER A 10 25.02 -11.95 -41.67
N ALA A 11 24.79 -11.83 -42.96
CA ALA A 11 23.46 -11.47 -43.46
C ALA A 11 22.39 -12.53 -43.16
N VAL A 12 22.71 -13.81 -43.29
CA VAL A 12 21.81 -14.92 -42.91
C VAL A 12 21.53 -14.91 -41.39
N VAL A 13 22.53 -14.66 -40.57
CA VAL A 13 22.34 -14.55 -39.08
C VAL A 13 21.41 -13.39 -38.75
N VAL A 14 21.59 -12.23 -39.36
CA VAL A 14 20.72 -11.05 -39.14
C VAL A 14 19.27 -11.33 -39.57
N VAL A 15 19.08 -11.99 -40.71
CA VAL A 15 17.74 -12.38 -41.22
C VAL A 15 17.09 -13.40 -40.26
N LEU A 16 17.83 -14.38 -39.82
CA LEU A 16 17.35 -15.37 -38.82
C LEU A 16 17.00 -14.68 -37.47
N PHE A 17 17.83 -13.77 -37.00
CA PHE A 17 17.57 -13.01 -35.79
C PHE A 17 16.31 -12.11 -35.92
N ALA A 18 16.17 -11.46 -37.08
CA ALA A 18 14.97 -10.67 -37.37
C ALA A 18 13.71 -11.56 -37.47
N PHE A 19 13.80 -12.73 -38.07
CA PHE A 19 12.72 -13.70 -38.16
C PHE A 19 12.30 -14.20 -36.73
N ILE A 20 13.27 -14.60 -35.89
CA ILE A 20 13.04 -15.03 -34.52
C ILE A 20 12.42 -13.88 -33.72
N PHE A 21 12.97 -12.67 -33.81
CA PHE A 21 12.51 -11.52 -33.05
C PHE A 21 11.13 -11.02 -33.43
N PHE A 22 10.80 -10.99 -34.73
CA PHE A 22 9.54 -10.44 -35.24
C PHE A 22 8.44 -11.48 -35.46
N PHE A 23 8.79 -12.72 -35.76
CA PHE A 23 7.85 -13.78 -36.06
C PHE A 23 7.74 -14.87 -35.00
N GLU A 24 8.83 -15.50 -34.63
CA GLU A 24 8.80 -16.68 -33.74
C GLU A 24 8.38 -16.29 -32.33
N ARG A 25 8.78 -15.12 -31.84
CA ARG A 25 8.37 -14.58 -30.53
C ARG A 25 6.86 -14.26 -30.43
N LYS A 26 6.19 -14.11 -31.57
CA LYS A 26 4.74 -13.87 -31.65
C LYS A 26 3.95 -15.13 -31.99
N MET A 27 4.59 -16.22 -32.34
CA MET A 27 3.90 -17.49 -32.59
C MET A 27 3.62 -18.20 -31.27
N PRO A 28 2.38 -18.64 -31.03
CA PRO A 28 2.07 -19.46 -29.88
C PRO A 28 2.86 -20.74 -29.93
N THR A 29 3.40 -21.15 -28.78
CA THR A 29 4.13 -22.43 -28.66
C THR A 29 3.24 -23.60 -29.01
N THR A 30 3.83 -24.77 -29.28
CA THR A 30 3.08 -26.00 -29.56
C THR A 30 2.15 -26.35 -28.39
N GLU A 31 2.56 -26.08 -27.15
CA GLU A 31 1.74 -26.24 -25.94
C GLU A 31 0.60 -25.23 -25.88
N GLU A 32 0.83 -23.97 -26.26
CA GLU A 32 -0.23 -22.95 -26.33
C GLU A 32 -1.24 -23.28 -27.43
N ARG A 33 -0.81 -23.80 -28.56
CA ARG A 33 -1.70 -24.29 -29.64
C ARG A 33 -2.53 -25.49 -29.18
N ALA A 34 -1.92 -26.45 -28.48
CA ALA A 34 -2.64 -27.59 -27.91
C ALA A 34 -3.66 -27.11 -26.85
N ARG A 35 -3.24 -26.21 -25.94
CA ARG A 35 -4.15 -25.60 -24.95
C ARG A 35 -5.32 -24.84 -25.58
N LYS A 36 -5.10 -24.11 -26.67
CA LYS A 36 -6.18 -23.42 -27.38
C LYS A 36 -7.12 -24.38 -28.13
N GLY A 37 -6.62 -25.52 -28.58
CA GLY A 37 -7.44 -26.58 -29.21
C GLY A 37 -8.43 -27.21 -28.24
N ASP A 38 -8.13 -27.17 -26.93
CA ASP A 38 -8.98 -27.73 -25.87
C ASP A 38 -9.99 -26.74 -25.30
N LEU A 39 -10.11 -25.54 -25.88
CA LEU A 39 -11.06 -24.53 -25.42
C LEU A 39 -12.29 -24.47 -26.33
N TYR A 40 -13.47 -24.33 -25.72
CA TYR A 40 -14.68 -23.96 -26.45
C TYR A 40 -14.67 -22.47 -26.84
N TRP A 41 -14.06 -21.61 -26.00
CA TRP A 41 -13.81 -20.19 -26.21
C TRP A 41 -12.73 -19.67 -25.28
N ASP A 42 -12.18 -18.52 -25.65
CA ASP A 42 -11.19 -17.76 -24.87
C ASP A 42 -11.58 -16.28 -24.91
N ILE A 43 -12.12 -15.76 -23.81
CA ILE A 43 -12.50 -14.35 -23.65
C ILE A 43 -11.40 -13.67 -22.84
N PRO A 44 -10.80 -12.57 -23.34
CA PRO A 44 -9.80 -11.86 -22.55
C PRO A 44 -10.40 -11.37 -21.24
N GLN A 45 -9.85 -11.82 -20.11
CA GLN A 45 -10.41 -11.53 -18.76
C GLN A 45 -10.45 -10.03 -18.48
N ASP A 46 -9.45 -9.28 -18.96
CA ASP A 46 -9.38 -7.82 -18.79
C ASP A 46 -10.49 -7.08 -19.54
N SER A 47 -11.07 -7.69 -20.57
CA SER A 47 -12.19 -7.14 -21.32
C SER A 47 -13.54 -7.31 -20.64
N VAL A 48 -13.64 -8.22 -19.64
CA VAL A 48 -14.89 -8.51 -18.93
C VAL A 48 -15.22 -7.38 -17.96
N GLN A 49 -16.43 -6.85 -18.08
CA GLN A 49 -16.93 -5.74 -17.29
C GLN A 49 -17.97 -6.15 -16.27
N LYS A 50 -18.70 -7.26 -16.54
CA LYS A 50 -19.73 -7.78 -15.64
C LYS A 50 -19.71 -9.30 -15.65
N MET A 51 -19.91 -9.90 -14.49
CA MET A 51 -20.16 -11.32 -14.29
C MET A 51 -21.42 -11.49 -13.44
N GLU A 52 -22.30 -12.41 -13.83
CA GLU A 52 -23.51 -12.76 -13.08
C GLU A 52 -23.60 -14.26 -12.92
N ILE A 53 -23.93 -14.70 -11.72
CA ILE A 53 -24.17 -16.11 -11.38
C ILE A 53 -25.58 -16.21 -10.82
N VAL A 54 -26.41 -16.99 -11.46
CA VAL A 54 -27.79 -17.31 -11.02
C VAL A 54 -27.83 -18.76 -10.59
N ARG A 55 -28.25 -19.00 -9.35
CA ARG A 55 -28.38 -20.38 -8.80
C ARG A 55 -29.49 -20.44 -7.77
N ASN A 56 -30.33 -21.45 -7.85
CA ASN A 56 -31.41 -21.71 -6.87
C ASN A 56 -32.28 -20.46 -6.57
N GLY A 57 -32.47 -19.57 -7.55
CA GLY A 57 -33.21 -18.32 -7.39
C GLY A 57 -32.39 -17.15 -6.78
N GLU A 58 -31.16 -17.39 -6.33
CA GLU A 58 -30.22 -16.35 -5.90
C GLU A 58 -29.44 -15.80 -7.10
N THR A 59 -29.18 -14.49 -7.11
CA THR A 59 -28.37 -13.83 -8.13
C THR A 59 -27.18 -13.15 -7.47
N LEU A 60 -25.97 -13.54 -7.88
CA LEU A 60 -24.73 -12.83 -7.56
C LEU A 60 -24.30 -12.04 -8.80
N GLU A 61 -24.20 -10.75 -8.67
CA GLU A 61 -23.80 -9.87 -9.78
C GLU A 61 -22.54 -9.09 -9.38
N PHE A 62 -21.52 -9.17 -10.25
CA PHE A 62 -20.24 -8.49 -10.06
C PHE A 62 -19.98 -7.51 -11.21
N GLN A 63 -19.54 -6.32 -10.89
CA GLN A 63 -19.17 -5.29 -11.86
C GLN A 63 -17.73 -4.84 -11.63
N ARG A 64 -17.00 -4.67 -12.73
CA ARG A 64 -15.63 -4.15 -12.68
C ARG A 64 -15.65 -2.65 -12.37
N ALA A 65 -14.81 -2.24 -11.42
CA ALA A 65 -14.61 -0.85 -11.03
C ALA A 65 -13.11 -0.52 -11.13
N GLY A 66 -12.65 -0.14 -12.33
CA GLY A 66 -11.23 0.02 -12.62
C GLY A 66 -10.48 -1.31 -12.56
N THR A 67 -9.53 -1.44 -11.64
CA THR A 67 -8.76 -2.68 -11.42
C THR A 67 -9.40 -3.63 -10.42
N THR A 68 -10.47 -3.21 -9.73
CA THR A 68 -11.17 -3.98 -8.69
C THR A 68 -12.54 -4.47 -9.16
N TRP A 69 -13.18 -5.30 -8.34
CA TRP A 69 -14.54 -5.77 -8.55
C TRP A 69 -15.44 -5.32 -7.40
N LYS A 70 -16.68 -4.98 -7.73
CA LYS A 70 -17.76 -4.77 -6.74
C LYS A 70 -18.85 -5.79 -6.98
N MET A 71 -19.33 -6.40 -5.92
CA MET A 71 -20.58 -7.14 -5.93
C MET A 71 -21.73 -6.11 -5.97
N ILE A 72 -22.73 -6.34 -6.82
CA ILE A 72 -23.88 -5.45 -7.01
C ILE A 72 -25.16 -6.11 -6.49
N ARG A 73 -25.19 -7.44 -6.48
CA ARG A 73 -26.26 -8.26 -5.91
C ARG A 73 -25.66 -9.45 -5.15
N PRO A 74 -26.27 -9.85 -4.02
CA PRO A 74 -27.54 -9.34 -3.47
C PRO A 74 -27.42 -7.91 -2.91
N ASP A 75 -26.24 -7.53 -2.43
CA ASP A 75 -25.94 -6.21 -1.86
C ASP A 75 -24.69 -5.61 -2.53
N ARG A 76 -24.50 -4.30 -2.37
CA ARG A 76 -23.42 -3.57 -3.02
C ARG A 76 -22.21 -3.44 -2.10
N TYR A 77 -21.26 -4.38 -2.22
CA TYR A 77 -20.05 -4.45 -1.42
C TYR A 77 -18.78 -4.61 -2.28
N PRO A 78 -17.60 -4.26 -1.74
CA PRO A 78 -16.32 -4.61 -2.39
C PRO A 78 -16.19 -6.12 -2.52
N ALA A 79 -15.84 -6.60 -3.72
CA ALA A 79 -15.66 -8.01 -3.97
C ALA A 79 -14.20 -8.44 -3.80
N ASP A 80 -13.98 -9.68 -3.36
CA ASP A 80 -12.67 -10.30 -3.33
C ASP A 80 -12.19 -10.57 -4.77
N ALA A 81 -11.13 -9.86 -5.18
CA ALA A 81 -10.62 -9.93 -6.54
C ALA A 81 -10.12 -11.33 -6.92
N PHE A 82 -9.57 -12.08 -5.95
CA PHE A 82 -9.08 -13.45 -6.18
C PHE A 82 -10.24 -14.42 -6.37
N ALA A 83 -11.28 -14.33 -5.53
CA ALA A 83 -12.47 -15.19 -5.64
C ALA A 83 -13.20 -14.95 -6.95
N VAL A 84 -13.44 -13.68 -7.33
CA VAL A 84 -14.04 -13.32 -8.61
C VAL A 84 -13.14 -13.74 -9.79
N GLY A 85 -11.83 -13.46 -9.69
CA GLY A 85 -10.86 -13.80 -10.72
C GLY A 85 -10.75 -15.29 -10.98
N SER A 86 -10.86 -16.13 -9.95
CA SER A 86 -10.87 -17.59 -10.10
C SER A 86 -12.04 -18.06 -10.93
N VAL A 87 -13.26 -17.63 -10.59
CA VAL A 87 -14.48 -17.99 -11.36
C VAL A 87 -14.41 -17.42 -12.78
N LEU A 88 -13.93 -16.17 -12.91
CA LEU A 88 -13.78 -15.54 -14.21
C LEU A 88 -12.80 -16.32 -15.11
N THR A 89 -11.70 -16.84 -14.54
CA THR A 89 -10.74 -17.67 -15.28
C THR A 89 -11.40 -18.89 -15.90
N ASP A 90 -12.19 -19.61 -15.11
CA ASP A 90 -12.87 -20.82 -15.57
C ASP A 90 -13.95 -20.52 -16.63
N LEU A 91 -14.70 -19.43 -16.46
CA LEU A 91 -15.76 -19.05 -17.38
C LEU A 91 -15.24 -18.39 -18.66
N ALA A 92 -14.18 -17.60 -18.58
CA ALA A 92 -13.62 -16.88 -19.71
C ALA A 92 -12.81 -17.78 -20.66
N ALA A 93 -12.14 -18.80 -20.11
CA ALA A 93 -11.39 -19.80 -20.87
C ALA A 93 -12.02 -21.21 -20.67
N MET A 94 -13.22 -21.41 -21.20
CA MET A 94 -13.97 -22.63 -21.00
C MET A 94 -13.33 -23.84 -21.70
N ARG A 95 -12.89 -24.81 -20.92
CA ARG A 95 -12.17 -25.99 -21.39
C ARG A 95 -13.11 -27.15 -21.71
N ARG A 96 -12.70 -28.00 -22.67
CA ARG A 96 -13.30 -29.31 -22.90
C ARG A 96 -12.84 -30.30 -21.81
N ALA A 97 -13.72 -31.16 -21.37
CA ALA A 97 -13.37 -32.22 -20.45
C ALA A 97 -12.94 -33.48 -21.25
N GLY A 98 -11.74 -33.99 -20.94
CA GLY A 98 -11.26 -35.26 -21.51
C GLY A 98 -11.09 -35.29 -23.02
N GLY A 99 -11.04 -34.16 -23.70
CA GLY A 99 -10.97 -34.09 -25.17
C GLY A 99 -12.25 -34.45 -25.89
N GLU A 100 -13.37 -34.67 -25.19
CA GLU A 100 -14.67 -34.94 -25.79
C GLU A 100 -15.21 -33.72 -26.54
N ASP A 101 -15.82 -33.98 -27.69
CA ASP A 101 -16.50 -32.94 -28.46
C ASP A 101 -17.91 -32.68 -27.90
N ALA A 102 -18.39 -31.47 -28.16
CA ALA A 102 -19.76 -31.11 -27.85
C ALA A 102 -20.75 -31.99 -28.63
N THR A 103 -21.72 -32.53 -27.94
CA THR A 103 -22.72 -33.48 -28.49
C THR A 103 -24.08 -32.78 -28.55
N GLU A 104 -24.86 -33.11 -29.54
CA GLU A 104 -26.29 -32.80 -29.56
C GLU A 104 -27.06 -33.92 -28.82
N GLY A 105 -27.92 -33.53 -27.89
CA GLY A 105 -28.70 -34.47 -27.10
C GLY A 105 -29.93 -33.80 -26.50
N LYS A 106 -30.76 -34.59 -25.80
CA LYS A 106 -31.90 -34.02 -25.09
C LYS A 106 -31.42 -33.27 -23.85
N ALA A 107 -31.77 -32.01 -23.74
CA ALA A 107 -31.44 -31.17 -22.57
C ALA A 107 -31.87 -31.78 -21.23
N THR A 108 -32.98 -32.52 -21.25
CA THR A 108 -33.55 -33.30 -20.13
C THR A 108 -32.56 -34.31 -19.55
N ASP A 109 -31.85 -35.05 -20.41
CA ASP A 109 -30.96 -36.14 -19.99
C ASP A 109 -29.76 -35.62 -19.18
N TYR A 110 -29.39 -34.34 -19.39
CA TYR A 110 -28.30 -33.69 -18.77
C TYR A 110 -28.71 -32.62 -17.73
N GLY A 111 -29.99 -32.51 -17.37
CA GLY A 111 -30.49 -31.51 -16.42
C GLY A 111 -30.47 -30.07 -16.93
N LEU A 112 -30.35 -29.85 -18.26
CA LEU A 112 -30.27 -28.56 -18.89
C LEU A 112 -31.63 -27.94 -19.27
N GLU A 113 -32.73 -28.65 -19.02
CA GLU A 113 -34.09 -28.10 -19.23
C GLU A 113 -34.45 -27.05 -18.17
N LYS A 114 -33.97 -27.30 -16.91
CA LYS A 114 -34.03 -26.36 -15.77
C LYS A 114 -32.64 -26.30 -15.11
N PRO A 115 -31.72 -25.59 -15.68
CA PRO A 115 -30.35 -25.55 -15.16
C PRO A 115 -30.34 -25.00 -13.73
N ALA A 116 -29.64 -25.68 -12.83
CA ALA A 116 -29.51 -25.27 -11.44
C ALA A 116 -28.58 -24.01 -11.29
N ILE A 117 -27.66 -23.85 -12.24
CA ILE A 117 -26.70 -22.75 -12.24
C ILE A 117 -26.61 -22.19 -13.67
N ALA A 118 -26.67 -20.88 -13.78
CA ALA A 118 -26.34 -20.14 -15.00
C ALA A 118 -25.31 -19.03 -14.69
N ALA A 119 -24.31 -18.89 -15.55
CA ALA A 119 -23.29 -17.85 -15.41
C ALA A 119 -23.23 -17.01 -16.67
N THR A 120 -23.26 -15.69 -16.51
CA THR A 120 -23.24 -14.73 -17.62
C THR A 120 -22.00 -13.86 -17.54
N LEU A 121 -21.27 -13.75 -18.65
CA LEU A 121 -20.19 -12.78 -18.82
C LEU A 121 -20.62 -11.69 -19.80
N VAL A 122 -20.29 -10.44 -19.48
CA VAL A 122 -20.45 -9.28 -20.37
C VAL A 122 -19.09 -8.64 -20.57
N TRP A 123 -18.65 -8.49 -21.82
CA TRP A 123 -17.32 -7.95 -22.15
C TRP A 123 -17.34 -7.09 -23.41
N SER A 124 -16.27 -6.34 -23.64
CA SER A 124 -16.05 -5.57 -24.86
C SER A 124 -14.63 -5.78 -25.37
N ASP A 125 -14.48 -6.24 -26.60
CA ASP A 125 -13.16 -6.46 -27.20
C ASP A 125 -12.40 -5.13 -27.46
N SER A 126 -13.12 -4.02 -27.62
CA SER A 126 -12.56 -2.69 -27.88
C SER A 126 -12.49 -1.80 -26.64
N GLY A 127 -13.04 -2.24 -25.50
CA GLY A 127 -13.24 -1.38 -24.33
C GLY A 127 -14.38 -0.36 -24.47
N ASP A 128 -15.04 -0.29 -25.63
CA ASP A 128 -16.17 0.61 -25.85
C ASP A 128 -17.46 0.02 -25.25
N PRO A 129 -18.13 0.74 -24.32
CA PRO A 129 -19.40 0.29 -23.74
C PRO A 129 -20.52 0.05 -24.75
N LYS A 130 -20.40 0.58 -25.97
CA LYS A 130 -21.39 0.38 -27.05
C LYS A 130 -21.23 -0.94 -27.79
N THR A 131 -20.13 -1.66 -27.60
CA THR A 131 -19.81 -2.93 -28.28
C THR A 131 -19.82 -4.11 -27.32
N LEU A 132 -20.74 -4.11 -26.36
CA LEU A 132 -20.85 -5.18 -25.36
C LEU A 132 -21.32 -6.48 -26.02
N LYS A 133 -20.60 -7.55 -25.69
CA LYS A 133 -20.94 -8.94 -25.99
C LYS A 133 -21.38 -9.62 -24.70
N THR A 134 -22.31 -10.57 -24.83
CA THR A 134 -22.82 -11.32 -23.69
C THR A 134 -22.78 -12.80 -24.01
N ARG A 135 -22.41 -13.60 -23.03
CA ARG A 135 -22.52 -15.07 -23.10
C ARG A 135 -23.02 -15.60 -21.78
N THR A 136 -24.12 -16.34 -21.83
CA THR A 136 -24.65 -17.08 -20.71
C THR A 136 -24.39 -18.56 -20.90
N VAL A 137 -23.83 -19.20 -19.90
CA VAL A 137 -23.58 -20.65 -19.85
C VAL A 137 -24.48 -21.25 -18.79
N GLU A 138 -25.26 -22.22 -19.16
CA GLU A 138 -26.13 -23.02 -18.30
C GLU A 138 -25.44 -24.32 -17.94
N PHE A 139 -25.41 -24.67 -16.66
CA PHE A 139 -24.78 -25.90 -16.16
C PHE A 139 -25.84 -26.86 -15.69
N GLY A 140 -25.77 -28.08 -16.20
CA GLY A 140 -26.64 -29.17 -15.88
C GLY A 140 -26.02 -30.11 -14.84
N ASN A 141 -26.28 -31.42 -15.03
CA ASN A 141 -25.81 -32.45 -14.10
C ASN A 141 -24.36 -32.85 -14.36
N VAL A 142 -23.68 -33.28 -13.29
CA VAL A 142 -22.42 -34.01 -13.42
C VAL A 142 -22.69 -35.38 -14.05
N VAL A 143 -21.90 -35.75 -15.04
CA VAL A 143 -22.00 -37.04 -15.70
C VAL A 143 -21.58 -38.15 -14.74
N PRO A 144 -22.43 -39.13 -14.45
CA PRO A 144 -22.14 -40.16 -13.43
C PRO A 144 -20.81 -40.89 -13.68
N GLY A 145 -20.01 -41.02 -12.63
CA GLY A 145 -18.73 -41.73 -12.69
C GLY A 145 -17.58 -40.94 -13.35
N THR A 146 -17.76 -39.66 -13.60
CA THR A 146 -16.74 -38.78 -14.24
C THR A 146 -16.61 -37.47 -13.49
N ASP A 147 -15.50 -36.72 -13.79
CA ASP A 147 -15.29 -35.35 -13.34
C ASP A 147 -15.77 -34.31 -14.38
N VAL A 148 -16.87 -34.63 -15.06
CA VAL A 148 -17.43 -33.84 -16.15
C VAL A 148 -18.82 -33.33 -15.79
N VAL A 149 -19.10 -32.06 -16.10
CA VAL A 149 -20.45 -31.50 -16.05
C VAL A 149 -20.91 -31.13 -17.45
N ALA A 150 -22.18 -31.43 -17.74
CA ALA A 150 -22.82 -30.99 -18.97
C ALA A 150 -23.15 -29.49 -18.86
N ALA A 151 -22.83 -28.73 -19.91
CA ALA A 151 -23.12 -27.32 -20.01
C ALA A 151 -23.69 -26.96 -21.37
N ARG A 152 -24.30 -25.79 -21.49
CA ARG A 152 -24.84 -25.26 -22.74
C ARG A 152 -24.72 -23.75 -22.78
N VAL A 153 -24.41 -23.22 -23.97
CA VAL A 153 -24.58 -21.77 -24.18
C VAL A 153 -26.08 -21.50 -24.36
N ALA A 154 -26.62 -20.58 -23.56
CA ALA A 154 -28.05 -20.26 -23.60
C ALA A 154 -28.51 -19.92 -25.03
N GLY A 155 -29.67 -20.48 -25.44
CA GLY A 155 -30.21 -20.32 -26.78
C GLY A 155 -29.60 -21.24 -27.85
N THR A 156 -28.67 -22.14 -27.49
CA THR A 156 -28.17 -23.20 -28.41
C THR A 156 -28.64 -24.58 -28.01
N GLN A 157 -28.58 -25.52 -28.95
CA GLN A 157 -28.91 -26.94 -28.69
C GLN A 157 -27.65 -27.76 -28.34
N LYS A 158 -26.48 -27.20 -28.59
CA LYS A 158 -25.22 -27.90 -28.45
C LYS A 158 -24.85 -28.10 -26.98
N ILE A 159 -24.59 -29.35 -26.59
CA ILE A 159 -24.20 -29.74 -25.26
C ILE A 159 -22.67 -29.76 -25.20
N LEU A 160 -22.11 -29.09 -24.21
CA LEU A 160 -20.70 -29.01 -23.94
C LEU A 160 -20.37 -29.87 -22.72
N PHE A 161 -19.22 -30.54 -22.77
CA PHE A 161 -18.68 -31.27 -21.63
C PHE A 161 -17.49 -30.53 -21.08
N VAL A 162 -17.62 -30.04 -19.84
CA VAL A 162 -16.59 -29.22 -19.17
C VAL A 162 -16.19 -29.84 -17.85
N PRO A 163 -14.99 -29.55 -17.31
CA PRO A 163 -14.57 -30.07 -16.01
C PRO A 163 -15.55 -29.65 -14.91
N SER A 164 -15.96 -30.59 -14.06
CA SER A 164 -16.89 -30.32 -12.95
C SER A 164 -16.32 -29.37 -11.90
N SER A 165 -14.99 -29.18 -11.89
CA SER A 165 -14.30 -28.20 -11.02
C SER A 165 -14.82 -26.77 -11.17
N VAL A 166 -15.34 -26.39 -12.35
CA VAL A 166 -15.96 -25.07 -12.57
C VAL A 166 -17.10 -24.79 -11.60
N LEU A 167 -17.85 -25.84 -11.22
CA LEU A 167 -18.95 -25.72 -10.28
C LEU A 167 -18.50 -25.34 -8.87
N THR A 168 -17.25 -25.63 -8.49
CA THR A 168 -16.69 -25.26 -7.18
C THR A 168 -16.71 -23.76 -6.97
N GLY A 169 -16.26 -23.00 -7.97
CA GLY A 169 -16.31 -21.54 -7.95
C GLY A 169 -17.74 -21.00 -7.97
N LEU A 170 -18.61 -21.58 -8.84
CA LEU A 170 -19.98 -21.13 -9.02
C LEU A 170 -20.90 -21.42 -7.81
N LYS A 171 -20.51 -22.36 -6.94
CA LYS A 171 -21.27 -22.74 -5.74
C LYS A 171 -20.84 -21.99 -4.48
N LYS A 172 -19.81 -21.14 -4.55
CA LYS A 172 -19.35 -20.33 -3.41
C LYS A 172 -20.46 -19.41 -2.88
N GLY A 173 -20.52 -19.23 -1.55
CA GLY A 173 -21.46 -18.32 -0.89
C GLY A 173 -21.16 -16.85 -1.16
N VAL A 174 -22.06 -15.96 -0.73
CA VAL A 174 -21.88 -14.49 -0.80
C VAL A 174 -20.61 -14.09 -0.07
N ASP A 175 -20.42 -14.58 1.16
CA ASP A 175 -19.28 -14.27 2.03
C ASP A 175 -17.93 -14.66 1.41
N ASP A 176 -17.90 -15.68 0.54
CA ASP A 176 -16.68 -16.10 -0.15
C ASP A 176 -16.22 -15.09 -1.21
N PHE A 177 -17.14 -14.26 -1.68
CA PHE A 177 -16.88 -13.22 -2.67
C PHE A 177 -16.73 -11.82 -2.07
N GLU A 178 -17.01 -11.64 -0.81
CA GLU A 178 -16.84 -10.36 -0.14
C GLU A 178 -15.38 -10.12 0.21
N SER A 179 -14.89 -8.91 -0.10
CA SER A 179 -13.51 -8.56 0.24
C SER A 179 -13.33 -8.46 1.76
N ARG A 180 -12.39 -9.22 2.29
CA ARG A 180 -12.02 -9.12 3.70
C ARG A 180 -11.10 -7.93 4.03
N GLU A 181 -10.61 -7.21 3.03
CA GLU A 181 -9.83 -5.99 3.25
C GLU A 181 -10.71 -4.87 3.74
N VAL A 182 -10.45 -4.34 4.94
CA VAL A 182 -11.30 -3.30 5.55
C VAL A 182 -11.07 -1.94 4.90
N PHE A 183 -9.84 -1.54 4.67
CA PHE A 183 -9.50 -0.29 3.99
C PHE A 183 -9.13 -0.47 2.53
N GLY A 184 -8.53 -1.60 2.13
CA GLY A 184 -8.08 -1.83 0.75
C GLY A 184 -7.03 -0.82 0.27
N ALA A 185 -6.27 -0.21 1.19
CA ALA A 185 -5.23 0.77 0.90
C ALA A 185 -3.85 0.17 1.17
N LEU A 186 -2.87 0.45 0.28
CA LEU A 186 -1.48 0.12 0.56
C LEU A 186 -0.91 1.13 1.56
N ALA A 187 -0.28 0.65 2.62
CA ALA A 187 0.29 1.49 3.68
C ALA A 187 1.30 2.52 3.13
N SER A 188 2.07 2.16 2.09
CA SER A 188 3.02 3.05 1.41
C SER A 188 2.37 4.28 0.77
N ASP A 189 1.12 4.16 0.36
CA ASP A 189 0.41 5.18 -0.39
C ASP A 189 -0.31 6.18 0.53
N VAL A 190 -0.45 5.83 1.82
CA VAL A 190 -1.13 6.68 2.79
C VAL A 190 -0.29 7.90 3.12
N THR A 191 -0.87 9.07 2.89
CA THR A 191 -0.25 10.38 3.16
C THR A 191 -0.90 11.10 4.32
N LYS A 192 -2.12 10.71 4.72
CA LYS A 192 -2.84 11.30 5.82
C LYS A 192 -3.73 10.26 6.52
N LEU A 193 -3.74 10.31 7.85
CA LEU A 193 -4.60 9.54 8.73
C LEU A 193 -5.40 10.49 9.62
N GLU A 194 -6.71 10.33 9.65
CA GLU A 194 -7.62 11.06 10.55
C GLU A 194 -8.39 10.07 11.41
N ILE A 195 -8.44 10.30 12.70
CA ILE A 195 -9.25 9.53 13.65
C ILE A 195 -10.15 10.51 14.39
N LEU A 196 -11.46 10.39 14.16
CA LEU A 196 -12.50 11.08 14.93
C LEU A 196 -12.94 10.17 16.07
N ARG A 197 -13.05 10.69 17.29
CA ARG A 197 -13.52 9.99 18.47
C ARG A 197 -14.35 10.95 19.33
N GLY A 198 -15.64 10.76 19.33
CA GLY A 198 -16.56 11.70 19.98
C GLY A 198 -16.39 13.11 19.43
N ARG A 199 -15.94 14.06 20.25
CA ARG A 199 -15.63 15.44 19.86
C ARG A 199 -14.16 15.68 19.55
N GLY A 200 -13.30 14.68 19.81
CA GLY A 200 -11.86 14.78 19.58
C GLY A 200 -11.48 14.34 18.17
N LYS A 201 -10.44 14.95 17.65
CA LYS A 201 -9.85 14.59 16.35
C LYS A 201 -8.36 14.45 16.47
N LEU A 202 -7.81 13.37 15.92
CA LEU A 202 -6.39 13.17 15.70
C LEU A 202 -6.13 13.23 14.20
N THR A 203 -5.21 14.09 13.78
CA THR A 203 -4.82 14.22 12.37
C THR A 203 -3.30 14.11 12.25
N LEU A 204 -2.88 13.11 11.49
CA LEU A 204 -1.48 12.83 11.14
C LEU A 204 -1.32 12.94 9.64
N ALA A 205 -0.35 13.72 9.16
CA ALA A 205 -0.11 13.91 7.73
C ALA A 205 1.38 13.89 7.41
N ARG A 206 1.74 13.34 6.25
CA ARG A 206 3.10 13.40 5.72
C ARG A 206 3.37 14.79 5.13
N LYS A 207 4.45 15.41 5.58
CA LYS A 207 4.97 16.65 5.05
C LYS A 207 6.49 16.57 5.01
N ASP A 208 7.09 16.90 3.87
CA ASP A 208 8.54 16.94 3.69
C ASP A 208 9.23 15.63 4.18
N HIS A 209 8.68 14.48 3.76
CA HIS A 209 9.13 13.12 4.11
C HIS A 209 8.97 12.70 5.58
N ALA A 210 8.39 13.53 6.44
CA ALA A 210 8.13 13.22 7.85
C ALA A 210 6.62 13.21 8.14
N TRP A 211 6.22 12.48 9.19
CA TRP A 211 4.88 12.56 9.72
C TRP A 211 4.74 13.73 10.69
N TRP A 212 3.66 14.45 10.56
CA TRP A 212 3.29 15.57 11.41
C TRP A 212 1.92 15.35 12.02
N LEU A 213 1.82 15.59 13.31
CA LEU A 213 0.58 15.77 14.03
C LEU A 213 0.09 17.19 13.76
N SER A 214 -1.19 17.39 13.38
CA SER A 214 -1.78 18.70 13.14
C SER A 214 -2.97 19.00 14.03
N GLU A 215 -3.61 17.97 14.55
CA GLU A 215 -4.71 18.06 15.52
C GLU A 215 -4.56 16.94 16.55
N PRO A 216 -4.80 17.21 17.84
CA PRO A 216 -5.30 18.44 18.46
C PRO A 216 -4.22 19.52 18.63
N LEU A 217 -2.98 19.21 18.37
CA LEU A 217 -1.83 20.13 18.44
C LEU A 217 -0.90 19.90 17.25
N SER A 218 -0.11 20.92 16.88
CA SER A 218 0.88 20.79 15.81
C SER A 218 2.22 20.35 16.40
N ASP A 219 2.78 19.22 15.93
CA ASP A 219 4.11 18.77 16.32
C ASP A 219 4.68 17.74 15.31
N LEU A 220 5.98 17.48 15.36
CA LEU A 220 6.60 16.38 14.65
C LEU A 220 6.09 15.05 15.25
N ALA A 221 5.59 14.16 14.40
CA ALA A 221 5.13 12.85 14.84
C ALA A 221 6.26 11.82 14.87
N ASP A 222 6.08 10.79 15.70
CA ASP A 222 6.92 9.58 15.67
C ASP A 222 6.55 8.77 14.42
N GLY A 223 7.41 8.84 13.40
CA GLY A 223 7.17 8.18 12.13
C GLY A 223 7.00 6.66 12.27
N GLY A 224 7.75 6.03 13.17
CA GLY A 224 7.66 4.59 13.41
C GLY A 224 6.30 4.18 13.98
N GLU A 225 5.80 4.94 14.97
CA GLU A 225 4.49 4.67 15.58
C GLU A 225 3.34 4.94 14.59
N VAL A 226 3.44 6.01 13.79
CA VAL A 226 2.43 6.30 12.76
C VAL A 226 2.45 5.25 11.64
N ASP A 227 3.64 4.89 11.12
CA ASP A 227 3.76 3.88 10.07
C ASP A 227 3.28 2.50 10.56
N ARG A 228 3.52 2.16 11.84
CA ARG A 228 2.96 0.94 12.47
C ARG A 228 1.44 0.97 12.46
N LEU A 229 0.82 2.08 12.92
CA LEU A 229 -0.64 2.22 12.95
C LEU A 229 -1.25 2.16 11.54
N VAL A 230 -0.66 2.90 10.58
CA VAL A 230 -1.08 2.86 9.17
C VAL A 230 -0.96 1.45 8.61
N GLY A 231 0.12 0.73 8.92
CA GLY A 231 0.31 -0.68 8.55
C GLY A 231 -0.77 -1.59 9.12
N THR A 232 -1.10 -1.43 10.42
CA THR A 232 -2.17 -2.19 11.08
C THR A 232 -3.53 -1.92 10.41
N LEU A 233 -3.87 -0.65 10.15
CA LEU A 233 -5.12 -0.28 9.48
C LEU A 233 -5.19 -0.80 8.04
N SER A 234 -4.11 -0.66 7.28
CA SER A 234 -4.05 -1.16 5.90
C SER A 234 -4.14 -2.68 5.81
N GLY A 235 -3.61 -3.38 6.80
CA GLY A 235 -3.67 -4.84 6.89
C GLY A 235 -4.93 -5.39 7.58
N LEU A 236 -5.83 -4.51 8.07
CA LEU A 236 -7.01 -4.93 8.82
C LEU A 236 -7.97 -5.75 7.96
N ARG A 237 -8.41 -6.89 8.47
CA ARG A 237 -9.30 -7.81 7.77
C ARG A 237 -10.59 -8.06 8.54
N ALA A 238 -11.69 -8.18 7.80
CA ALA A 238 -12.98 -8.59 8.32
C ALA A 238 -12.90 -10.04 8.85
N LYS A 239 -13.43 -10.26 10.04
CA LYS A 239 -13.63 -11.59 10.66
C LYS A 239 -14.93 -12.19 10.15
N GLU A 240 -16.01 -11.43 10.23
CA GLU A 240 -17.35 -11.82 9.84
C GLU A 240 -18.06 -10.68 9.14
N PHE A 241 -18.95 -10.99 8.21
CA PHE A 241 -19.87 -10.03 7.59
C PHE A 241 -21.26 -10.21 8.21
N LEU A 242 -21.94 -9.10 8.50
CA LEU A 242 -23.29 -9.12 9.05
C LEU A 242 -24.26 -8.64 7.97
N HIS A 243 -25.04 -9.57 7.46
CA HIS A 243 -26.05 -9.31 6.44
C HIS A 243 -27.39 -8.89 7.05
N GLY A 244 -28.23 -8.26 6.24
CA GLY A 244 -29.56 -7.79 6.64
C GLY A 244 -29.50 -6.49 7.45
N THR A 245 -30.68 -6.11 8.00
CA THR A 245 -30.82 -4.87 8.74
C THR A 245 -30.18 -4.99 10.12
N GLN A 246 -29.22 -4.10 10.42
CA GLN A 246 -28.56 -4.01 11.72
C GLN A 246 -29.03 -2.77 12.49
N ASP A 247 -29.17 -2.89 13.80
CA ASP A 247 -29.35 -1.74 14.70
C ASP A 247 -28.00 -1.02 14.89
N LEU A 248 -27.69 -0.10 13.98
CA LEU A 248 -26.42 0.64 13.99
C LEU A 248 -26.22 1.43 15.29
N ALA A 249 -27.29 1.91 15.93
CA ALA A 249 -27.19 2.64 17.19
C ALA A 249 -26.84 1.70 18.33
N GLY A 250 -27.50 0.54 18.43
CA GLY A 250 -27.26 -0.47 19.46
C GLY A 250 -25.86 -1.08 19.42
N ILE A 251 -25.25 -1.13 18.24
CA ILE A 251 -23.86 -1.62 18.07
C ILE A 251 -22.81 -0.48 18.01
N GLY A 252 -23.21 0.78 18.32
CA GLY A 252 -22.31 1.94 18.42
C GLY A 252 -21.74 2.44 17.10
N LEU A 253 -22.42 2.19 15.98
CA LEU A 253 -22.04 2.67 14.64
C LEU A 253 -22.85 3.91 14.21
N ASN A 254 -23.85 4.33 14.97
CA ASN A 254 -24.62 5.55 14.71
C ASN A 254 -25.03 6.26 16.03
N PRO A 255 -24.27 7.27 16.51
CA PRO A 255 -22.98 7.73 15.96
C PRO A 255 -21.85 6.73 16.20
N PRO A 256 -20.82 6.69 15.35
CA PRO A 256 -19.69 5.79 15.54
C PRO A 256 -18.83 6.21 16.74
N LEU A 257 -18.22 5.23 17.42
CA LEU A 257 -17.27 5.51 18.49
C LEU A 257 -15.95 6.06 17.92
N TYR A 258 -15.51 5.52 16.77
CA TYR A 258 -14.39 6.03 16.01
C TYR A 258 -14.73 6.09 14.52
N ARG A 259 -14.26 7.13 13.84
CA ARG A 259 -14.21 7.18 12.38
C ARG A 259 -12.78 7.35 11.95
N VAL A 260 -12.27 6.41 11.18
CA VAL A 260 -10.90 6.43 10.67
C VAL A 260 -10.94 6.72 9.17
N THR A 261 -10.17 7.70 8.73
CA THR A 261 -10.04 8.06 7.33
C THR A 261 -8.59 7.98 6.89
N LEU A 262 -8.30 7.16 5.89
CA LEU A 262 -7.01 7.09 5.21
C LEU A 262 -7.10 7.86 3.90
N THR A 263 -6.14 8.75 3.66
CA THR A 263 -6.01 9.48 2.40
C THR A 263 -4.67 9.11 1.76
N GLY A 264 -4.72 8.70 0.50
CA GLY A 264 -3.55 8.35 -0.30
C GLY A 264 -2.98 9.52 -1.11
N ALA A 265 -2.30 9.19 -2.21
CA ALA A 265 -1.77 10.15 -3.16
C ALA A 265 -2.88 11.03 -3.79
N PRO A 266 -2.54 12.20 -4.36
CA PRO A 266 -3.50 13.06 -5.03
C PRO A 266 -4.34 12.30 -6.08
N LYS A 267 -5.65 12.53 -6.08
CA LYS A 267 -6.67 11.87 -6.94
C LYS A 267 -7.11 10.46 -6.50
N THR A 268 -6.54 9.89 -5.44
CA THR A 268 -7.08 8.67 -4.83
C THR A 268 -8.18 9.07 -3.84
N PRO A 269 -9.39 8.51 -3.92
CA PRO A 269 -10.44 8.78 -2.95
C PRO A 269 -9.99 8.41 -1.54
N ALA A 270 -10.36 9.23 -0.56
CA ALA A 270 -10.17 8.88 0.84
C ALA A 270 -11.10 7.72 1.23
N ILE A 271 -10.59 6.80 2.02
CA ILE A 271 -11.32 5.62 2.50
C ILE A 271 -11.65 5.84 3.97
N SER A 272 -12.94 5.79 4.31
CA SER A 272 -13.42 5.97 5.68
C SER A 272 -14.09 4.70 6.17
N VAL A 273 -13.78 4.32 7.41
CA VAL A 273 -14.39 3.20 8.12
C VAL A 273 -14.80 3.67 9.51
N ASP A 274 -16.03 3.35 9.89
CA ASP A 274 -16.57 3.61 11.22
C ASP A 274 -16.36 2.38 12.10
N PHE A 275 -16.01 2.58 13.37
CA PHE A 275 -15.86 1.53 14.36
C PHE A 275 -16.83 1.78 15.50
N GLY A 276 -17.51 0.73 15.91
CA GLY A 276 -18.55 0.73 16.94
C GLY A 276 -18.12 0.06 18.23
N ALA A 277 -19.09 -0.55 18.91
CA ALA A 277 -18.91 -1.22 20.17
C ALA A 277 -18.13 -2.56 19.99
N THR A 278 -17.45 -2.98 21.05
CA THR A 278 -16.92 -4.35 21.16
C THR A 278 -18.09 -5.32 21.29
N ARG A 279 -18.03 -6.45 20.62
CA ARG A 279 -19.00 -7.54 20.77
C ARG A 279 -19.06 -8.06 22.21
N THR A 280 -20.18 -8.64 22.56
CA THR A 280 -20.40 -9.19 23.91
C THR A 280 -19.44 -10.31 24.28
N ASP A 281 -18.89 -11.03 23.29
CA ASP A 281 -17.86 -12.05 23.49
C ASP A 281 -16.46 -11.48 23.75
N GLY A 282 -16.27 -10.18 23.58
CA GLY A 282 -15.01 -9.46 23.82
C GLY A 282 -13.94 -9.63 22.74
N ASN A 283 -14.17 -10.42 21.70
CA ASN A 283 -13.14 -10.83 20.72
C ASN A 283 -13.12 -10.03 19.42
N ALA A 284 -14.13 -9.19 19.19
CA ALA A 284 -14.25 -8.43 17.96
C ALA A 284 -14.93 -7.09 18.23
N VAL A 285 -14.74 -6.14 17.30
CA VAL A 285 -15.42 -4.84 17.29
C VAL A 285 -16.20 -4.71 16.00
N TYR A 286 -17.39 -4.09 16.08
CA TYR A 286 -18.19 -3.79 14.90
C TYR A 286 -17.56 -2.69 14.06
N ALA A 287 -17.60 -2.83 12.75
CA ALA A 287 -17.16 -1.81 11.82
C ALA A 287 -18.16 -1.66 10.66
N LEU A 288 -18.20 -0.46 10.09
CA LEU A 288 -19.05 -0.11 8.94
C LEU A 288 -18.17 0.43 7.82
N ARG A 289 -18.16 -0.27 6.68
CA ARG A 289 -17.42 0.07 5.47
C ARG A 289 -18.38 0.14 4.28
N GLU A 290 -18.49 1.27 3.60
CA GLU A 290 -19.34 1.44 2.40
C GLU A 290 -20.79 0.89 2.59
N GLY A 291 -21.35 1.01 3.78
CA GLY A 291 -22.71 0.49 4.12
C GLY A 291 -22.73 -0.97 4.59
N GLN A 292 -21.64 -1.70 4.50
CA GLN A 292 -21.49 -3.07 4.97
C GLN A 292 -21.07 -3.12 6.44
N VAL A 293 -21.86 -3.77 7.27
CA VAL A 293 -21.50 -4.05 8.67
C VAL A 293 -20.67 -5.34 8.72
N LEU A 294 -19.54 -5.26 9.40
CA LEU A 294 -18.60 -6.36 9.57
C LEU A 294 -18.01 -6.33 10.99
N THR A 295 -17.28 -7.37 11.35
CA THR A 295 -16.48 -7.36 12.57
C THR A 295 -14.99 -7.46 12.24
N VAL A 296 -14.17 -6.83 13.08
CA VAL A 296 -12.71 -6.88 13.01
C VAL A 296 -12.13 -7.28 14.35
N ASP A 297 -10.82 -7.52 14.40
CA ASP A 297 -10.13 -7.83 15.64
C ASP A 297 -10.23 -6.68 16.65
N ARG A 298 -10.49 -7.01 17.92
CA ARG A 298 -10.64 -6.01 18.99
C ARG A 298 -9.38 -5.19 19.22
N ASP A 299 -8.21 -5.75 18.92
CA ASP A 299 -6.92 -5.11 19.22
C ASP A 299 -6.76 -3.73 18.56
N ILE A 300 -7.50 -3.49 17.47
CA ILE A 300 -7.52 -2.18 16.80
C ILE A 300 -8.00 -1.05 17.70
N VAL A 301 -8.87 -1.35 18.69
CA VAL A 301 -9.41 -0.33 19.60
C VAL A 301 -8.31 0.26 20.47
N ASP A 302 -7.34 -0.54 20.89
CA ASP A 302 -6.21 -0.08 21.71
C ASP A 302 -5.37 0.94 20.93
N ASP A 303 -5.20 0.75 19.62
CA ASP A 303 -4.52 1.71 18.77
C ASP A 303 -5.37 2.97 18.49
N LEU A 304 -6.66 2.82 18.25
CA LEU A 304 -7.57 3.95 18.00
C LEU A 304 -7.82 4.82 19.24
N SER A 305 -7.61 4.27 20.43
CA SER A 305 -7.79 4.98 21.72
C SER A 305 -6.55 5.77 22.15
N LYS A 306 -5.38 5.57 21.52
CA LYS A 306 -4.15 6.27 21.87
C LYS A 306 -4.30 7.78 21.78
N GLU A 307 -3.84 8.50 22.82
CA GLU A 307 -3.81 9.94 22.85
C GLU A 307 -2.74 10.53 21.93
N ALA A 308 -2.87 11.81 21.59
CA ALA A 308 -1.97 12.52 20.68
C ALA A 308 -0.50 12.46 21.12
N GLU A 309 -0.26 12.44 22.46
CA GLU A 309 1.07 12.34 23.05
C GLU A 309 1.82 11.07 22.64
N ALA A 310 1.12 9.96 22.42
CA ALA A 310 1.73 8.70 21.99
C ALA A 310 2.35 8.80 20.58
N PHE A 311 1.87 9.74 19.78
CA PHE A 311 2.34 9.97 18.42
C PHE A 311 3.35 11.11 18.30
N ARG A 312 3.71 11.80 19.39
CA ARG A 312 4.70 12.88 19.33
C ARG A 312 6.12 12.33 19.27
N SER A 313 6.92 12.85 18.36
CA SER A 313 8.32 12.43 18.23
C SER A 313 9.18 12.89 19.41
N ARG A 314 9.87 11.93 20.03
CA ARG A 314 10.94 12.23 20.98
C ARG A 314 12.27 12.54 20.28
N THR A 315 12.39 12.35 18.98
CA THR A 315 13.48 12.89 18.17
C THR A 315 13.23 14.38 17.95
N LEU A 316 14.16 15.23 18.35
CA LEU A 316 13.95 16.67 18.35
C LEU A 316 13.93 17.27 16.95
N LEU A 317 14.81 16.80 16.07
CA LEU A 317 14.96 17.23 14.68
C LEU A 317 14.45 16.16 13.73
N GLY A 318 13.80 16.56 12.63
CA GLY A 318 13.19 15.66 11.66
C GLY A 318 13.70 15.84 10.22
N PHE A 319 14.96 16.26 10.05
CA PHE A 319 15.54 16.38 8.71
C PHE A 319 15.91 15.01 8.12
N ASN A 320 15.82 14.89 6.79
CA ASN A 320 16.36 13.75 6.06
C ASN A 320 17.85 13.99 5.78
N ARG A 321 18.72 13.07 6.19
CA ARG A 321 20.18 13.16 6.01
C ARG A 321 20.59 13.33 4.56
N ALA A 322 19.93 12.65 3.63
CA ALA A 322 20.25 12.71 2.21
C ALA A 322 20.02 14.10 1.58
N ASP A 323 19.16 14.92 2.19
CA ASP A 323 18.82 16.24 1.71
C ASP A 323 19.72 17.34 2.32
N VAL A 324 20.55 17.01 3.32
CA VAL A 324 21.37 18.01 4.01
C VAL A 324 22.49 18.51 3.12
N VAL A 325 22.54 19.83 2.91
CA VAL A 325 23.55 20.52 2.10
C VAL A 325 24.42 21.47 2.91
N GLY A 326 24.10 21.71 4.19
CA GLY A 326 24.89 22.57 5.07
C GLY A 326 24.47 22.42 6.52
N VAL A 327 25.43 22.66 7.42
CA VAL A 327 25.19 22.71 8.87
C VAL A 327 25.97 23.86 9.46
N GLU A 328 25.29 24.77 10.16
CA GLU A 328 25.89 25.89 10.82
C GLU A 328 25.62 25.80 12.33
N ALA A 329 26.61 26.20 13.14
CA ALA A 329 26.41 26.26 14.58
C ALA A 329 27.12 27.45 15.21
N ALA A 330 26.46 28.04 16.20
CA ALA A 330 27.02 29.08 17.08
C ALA A 330 26.95 28.61 18.53
N PHE A 331 28.09 28.56 19.18
CA PHE A 331 28.30 28.32 20.61
C PHE A 331 28.96 29.56 21.27
N PRO A 332 28.96 29.67 22.59
CA PRO A 332 29.49 30.83 23.26
C PRO A 332 30.96 31.17 22.92
N LYS A 333 31.77 30.18 22.58
CA LYS A 333 33.21 30.29 22.32
C LYS A 333 33.64 29.87 20.92
N ALA A 334 32.73 29.39 20.08
CA ALA A 334 33.06 28.88 18.76
C ALA A 334 31.87 28.92 17.81
N SER A 335 32.18 29.09 16.52
CA SER A 335 31.19 28.96 15.44
C SER A 335 31.70 27.99 14.38
N TYR A 336 30.82 27.23 13.80
CA TYR A 336 31.14 26.20 12.81
C TYR A 336 30.25 26.38 11.59
N VAL A 337 30.84 26.22 10.41
CA VAL A 337 30.11 26.23 9.13
C VAL A 337 30.60 25.05 8.29
N LEU A 338 29.69 24.18 7.94
CA LEU A 338 29.90 23.04 7.03
C LEU A 338 28.97 23.21 5.84
N ALA A 339 29.52 23.11 4.64
CA ALA A 339 28.74 23.20 3.41
C ALA A 339 29.16 22.13 2.42
N GLN A 340 28.18 21.59 1.71
CA GLN A 340 28.37 20.65 0.62
C GLN A 340 28.50 21.44 -0.70
N LYS A 341 29.58 21.20 -1.44
CA LYS A 341 29.82 21.79 -2.75
C LYS A 341 30.46 20.72 -3.64
N ASP A 342 30.02 20.63 -4.90
CA ASP A 342 30.56 19.71 -5.92
C ASP A 342 30.71 18.25 -5.44
N GLY A 343 29.75 17.79 -4.62
CA GLY A 343 29.72 16.44 -4.05
C GLY A 343 30.61 16.21 -2.84
N GLY A 344 31.38 17.22 -2.39
CA GLY A 344 32.25 17.15 -1.22
C GLY A 344 31.78 18.07 -0.09
N TRP A 345 32.23 17.82 1.14
CA TRP A 345 32.00 18.68 2.29
C TRP A 345 33.22 19.56 2.58
N SER A 346 32.99 20.77 2.99
CA SER A 346 34.04 21.73 3.37
C SER A 346 33.64 22.59 4.58
N SER A 347 34.64 23.01 5.35
CA SER A 347 34.53 24.02 6.42
C SER A 347 35.62 25.07 6.22
N ASN A 348 35.21 26.33 6.10
CA ASN A 348 36.16 27.44 5.84
C ASN A 348 37.12 27.15 4.67
N SER A 349 36.59 26.63 3.55
CA SER A 349 37.33 26.21 2.35
C SER A 349 38.27 25.01 2.53
N ARG A 350 38.29 24.35 3.68
CA ARG A 350 39.08 23.13 3.91
C ARG A 350 38.17 21.90 3.72
N PRO A 351 38.62 20.88 2.98
CA PRO A 351 37.86 19.63 2.83
C PRO A 351 37.58 18.96 4.17
N VAL A 352 36.39 18.42 4.31
CA VAL A 352 35.92 17.65 5.49
C VAL A 352 35.52 16.25 5.03
N LEU A 353 35.87 15.25 5.83
CA LEU A 353 35.48 13.87 5.53
C LEU A 353 33.98 13.67 5.66
N ALA A 354 33.33 13.10 4.65
CA ALA A 354 31.89 12.85 4.66
C ALA A 354 31.45 12.01 5.88
N GLY A 355 32.26 11.00 6.28
CA GLY A 355 31.95 10.17 7.45
C GLY A 355 31.87 10.95 8.76
N THR A 356 32.70 12.01 8.96
CA THR A 356 32.64 12.84 10.16
C THR A 356 31.42 13.75 10.15
N VAL A 357 30.93 14.15 8.98
CA VAL A 357 29.65 14.88 8.85
C VAL A 357 28.46 13.96 9.16
N GLU A 358 28.49 12.73 8.70
CA GLU A 358 27.47 11.72 9.06
C GLU A 358 27.44 11.47 10.59
N ASP A 359 28.60 11.40 11.24
CA ASP A 359 28.68 11.32 12.70
C ASP A 359 28.03 12.53 13.38
N LEU A 360 28.26 13.74 12.85
CA LEU A 360 27.64 14.97 13.33
C LEU A 360 26.12 14.94 13.16
N LEU A 361 25.64 14.58 11.98
CA LEU A 361 24.19 14.46 11.75
C LEU A 361 23.55 13.43 12.68
N THR A 362 24.26 12.32 12.95
CA THR A 362 23.84 11.33 13.94
C THR A 362 23.75 11.92 15.33
N ALA A 363 24.74 12.69 15.76
CA ALA A 363 24.74 13.35 17.07
C ALA A 363 23.60 14.38 17.22
N LEU A 364 23.27 15.11 16.15
CA LEU A 364 22.14 16.03 16.14
C LEU A 364 20.80 15.30 16.29
N LEU A 365 20.61 14.19 15.59
CA LEU A 365 19.39 13.35 15.68
C LEU A 365 19.32 12.57 17.01
N ALA A 366 20.44 12.43 17.71
CA ALA A 366 20.48 11.78 19.02
C ALA A 366 19.99 12.70 20.17
N VAL A 367 19.83 14.00 19.93
CA VAL A 367 19.22 14.90 20.94
C VAL A 367 17.76 14.56 21.08
N LYS A 368 17.34 14.06 22.26
CA LYS A 368 15.99 13.56 22.54
C LYS A 368 15.22 14.50 23.43
N VAL A 369 13.90 14.53 23.18
CA VAL A 369 12.92 15.16 24.07
C VAL A 369 12.78 14.31 25.33
N ARG A 370 13.03 14.90 26.49
CA ARG A 370 12.75 14.33 27.82
C ARG A 370 11.31 14.56 28.20
N ASP A 371 10.89 15.84 28.15
CA ASP A 371 9.53 16.27 28.41
C ASP A 371 9.02 17.26 27.37
N PHE A 372 7.74 17.19 27.10
CA PHE A 372 7.03 18.09 26.22
C PHE A 372 6.50 19.27 27.03
N LEU A 373 6.76 20.50 26.55
CA LEU A 373 6.22 21.70 27.16
C LEU A 373 5.00 22.19 26.40
N ASP A 374 4.06 22.81 27.11
CA ASP A 374 2.93 23.49 26.49
C ASP A 374 3.33 24.86 25.90
N GLU A 375 2.39 25.53 25.27
CA GLU A 375 2.64 26.85 24.67
C GLU A 375 3.05 27.91 25.71
N THR A 376 2.43 27.86 26.90
CA THR A 376 2.71 28.81 27.97
C THR A 376 4.12 28.64 28.53
N GLN A 377 4.51 27.40 28.78
CA GLN A 377 5.83 27.01 29.28
C GLN A 377 6.92 27.30 28.22
N SER A 378 6.55 27.33 26.94
CA SER A 378 7.47 27.62 25.83
C SER A 378 7.73 29.12 25.60
N LYS A 379 7.07 30.01 26.37
CA LYS A 379 7.29 31.48 26.29
C LYS A 379 8.40 31.94 27.25
N GLY A 380 8.92 33.13 26.99
CA GLY A 380 9.90 33.78 27.89
C GLY A 380 11.25 33.07 27.96
N LEU A 381 11.70 32.43 26.87
CA LEU A 381 13.01 31.78 26.83
C LEU A 381 14.14 32.83 26.89
N PRO A 382 15.24 32.56 27.64
CA PRO A 382 16.40 33.44 27.67
C PRO A 382 17.15 33.44 26.32
N LEU A 383 18.34 34.05 26.27
CA LEU A 383 19.23 33.92 25.11
C LEU A 383 19.74 32.48 24.97
N PRO A 384 19.79 31.92 23.76
CA PRO A 384 20.28 30.58 23.57
C PRO A 384 21.77 30.46 23.84
N VAL A 385 22.20 29.39 24.48
CA VAL A 385 23.61 29.05 24.68
C VAL A 385 24.19 28.29 23.48
N ALA A 386 23.37 27.76 22.62
CA ALA A 386 23.81 27.18 21.35
C ALA A 386 22.66 27.26 20.32
N THR A 387 23.03 27.50 19.09
CA THR A 387 22.11 27.45 17.93
C THR A 387 22.73 26.63 16.82
N VAL A 388 22.01 25.69 16.28
CA VAL A 388 22.44 24.85 15.15
C VAL A 388 21.39 24.95 14.05
N THR A 389 21.80 25.27 12.83
CA THR A 389 20.92 25.27 11.65
C THR A 389 21.38 24.22 10.66
N VAL A 390 20.48 23.30 10.34
CA VAL A 390 20.65 22.29 9.30
C VAL A 390 19.91 22.76 8.05
N ARG A 391 20.66 22.96 6.97
CA ARG A 391 20.13 23.36 5.68
C ARG A 391 19.89 22.15 4.80
N SER A 392 18.70 22.05 4.25
CA SER A 392 18.29 20.94 3.40
C SER A 392 17.91 21.43 2.00
N LYS A 393 18.16 20.60 0.98
CA LYS A 393 17.73 20.84 -0.39
C LYS A 393 16.30 20.31 -0.58
N GLY A 394 15.37 21.20 -0.97
CA GLY A 394 13.98 20.80 -1.25
C GLY A 394 13.11 20.53 -0.02
N SER A 395 13.66 20.71 1.19
CA SER A 395 12.95 20.58 2.47
C SER A 395 13.20 21.79 3.36
N PRO A 396 12.35 22.09 4.35
CA PRO A 396 12.57 23.17 5.29
C PRO A 396 13.88 23.00 6.06
N ASN A 397 14.54 24.13 6.35
CA ASN A 397 15.68 24.14 7.25
C ASN A 397 15.23 23.84 8.69
N TRP A 398 16.08 23.13 9.43
CA TRP A 398 15.87 22.88 10.84
C TRP A 398 16.82 23.74 11.68
N THR A 399 16.27 24.42 12.68
CA THR A 399 17.07 25.21 13.62
C THR A 399 16.80 24.69 15.03
N LEU A 400 17.86 24.19 15.66
CA LEU A 400 17.89 23.82 17.07
C LEU A 400 18.50 24.96 17.87
N SER A 401 17.77 25.49 18.87
CA SER A 401 18.29 26.46 19.82
C SER A 401 18.14 25.91 21.23
N LEU A 402 19.20 26.00 22.04
CA LEU A 402 19.28 25.46 23.39
C LEU A 402 19.32 26.60 24.42
N TYR A 403 18.50 26.50 25.46
CA TYR A 403 18.26 27.57 26.44
C TYR A 403 18.41 27.04 27.86
N PRO A 404 19.30 27.56 28.70
CA PRO A 404 19.31 27.26 30.11
C PRO A 404 18.18 28.00 30.83
N ARG A 405 17.36 27.29 31.61
CA ARG A 405 16.29 27.89 32.42
C ARG A 405 16.03 27.05 33.66
N ASP A 406 16.10 27.69 34.83
CA ASP A 406 15.73 27.10 36.11
C ASP A 406 16.42 25.74 36.40
N GLY A 407 17.70 25.63 36.08
CA GLY A 407 18.48 24.40 36.25
C GLY A 407 18.15 23.28 35.25
N GLN A 408 17.29 23.52 34.28
CA GLN A 408 17.01 22.63 33.15
C GLN A 408 17.63 23.18 31.85
N LEU A 409 17.75 22.32 30.85
CA LEU A 409 18.05 22.71 29.50
C LEU A 409 16.81 22.55 28.64
N LEU A 410 16.39 23.64 28.04
CA LEU A 410 15.27 23.66 27.09
C LEU A 410 15.81 23.73 25.68
N ALA A 411 15.08 23.16 24.75
CA ALA A 411 15.37 23.21 23.32
C ALA A 411 14.15 23.71 22.54
N ARG A 412 14.38 24.51 21.54
CA ARG A 412 13.40 24.80 20.48
C ARG A 412 13.95 24.28 19.16
N ALA A 413 13.13 23.56 18.43
CA ALA A 413 13.49 22.98 17.14
C ALA A 413 12.51 23.46 16.06
N THR A 414 12.82 24.56 15.37
CA THR A 414 11.98 25.03 14.28
C THR A 414 12.07 24.04 13.10
N PRO A 415 10.92 23.60 12.51
CA PRO A 415 9.60 24.25 12.55
C PRO A 415 8.63 23.76 13.65
N ARG A 416 9.08 23.01 14.65
CA ARG A 416 8.19 22.62 15.77
C ARG A 416 7.80 23.86 16.59
N PRO A 417 6.54 24.02 17.01
CA PRO A 417 6.09 25.29 17.61
C PRO A 417 6.52 25.48 19.06
N ASN A 418 6.60 24.38 19.84
CA ASN A 418 6.87 24.44 21.28
C ASN A 418 8.35 24.21 21.62
N ALA A 419 8.69 24.52 22.85
CA ALA A 419 9.96 24.12 23.44
C ALA A 419 9.85 22.77 24.13
N PHE A 420 10.99 22.17 24.45
CA PHE A 420 11.14 20.83 24.99
C PHE A 420 12.20 20.81 26.08
N VAL A 421 12.05 19.95 27.08
CA VAL A 421 13.15 19.64 27.99
C VAL A 421 14.06 18.61 27.33
N VAL A 422 15.37 18.84 27.36
CA VAL A 422 16.39 17.96 26.79
C VAL A 422 17.47 17.65 27.83
N ASP A 423 18.39 16.73 27.51
CA ASP A 423 19.54 16.43 28.37
C ASP A 423 20.44 17.64 28.55
N ARG A 424 20.92 17.86 29.78
CA ARG A 424 21.77 19.02 30.12
C ARG A 424 23.10 19.04 29.38
N ASP A 425 23.62 17.88 29.02
CA ASP A 425 24.90 17.71 28.32
C ASP A 425 24.77 17.78 26.78
N ALA A 426 23.56 18.09 26.27
CA ALA A 426 23.35 18.19 24.82
C ALA A 426 24.24 19.25 24.15
N PRO A 427 24.48 20.47 24.71
CA PRO A 427 25.37 21.44 24.08
C PRO A 427 26.80 20.93 23.93
N GLU A 428 27.35 20.29 24.97
CA GLU A 428 28.71 19.74 24.95
C GLU A 428 28.85 18.60 23.95
N LYS A 429 27.88 17.69 23.91
CA LYS A 429 27.84 16.56 22.96
C LYS A 429 27.77 17.05 21.51
N VAL A 430 26.90 18.01 21.24
CA VAL A 430 26.76 18.60 19.89
C VAL A 430 28.02 19.35 19.50
N GLU A 431 28.60 20.19 20.39
CA GLU A 431 29.84 20.93 20.10
C GLU A 431 31.01 19.96 19.85
N ALA A 432 31.13 18.90 20.64
CA ALA A 432 32.16 17.87 20.44
C ALA A 432 32.06 17.21 19.04
N ALA A 433 30.83 16.94 18.59
CA ALA A 433 30.61 16.39 17.25
C ALA A 433 31.03 17.39 16.15
N PHE A 434 30.76 18.69 16.31
CA PHE A 434 31.26 19.71 15.39
C PHE A 434 32.80 19.81 15.39
N LYS A 435 33.45 19.81 16.55
CA LYS A 435 34.90 19.80 16.68
C LYS A 435 35.52 18.61 15.95
N LYS A 436 34.91 17.39 16.13
CA LYS A 436 35.34 16.17 15.42
C LYS A 436 35.16 16.32 13.90
N ALA A 437 34.04 16.86 13.44
CA ALA A 437 33.74 17.01 12.02
C ALA A 437 34.70 17.93 11.30
N VAL A 438 35.13 19.05 11.93
CA VAL A 438 36.06 20.03 11.32
C VAL A 438 37.54 19.75 11.60
N ALA A 439 37.87 18.74 12.41
CA ALA A 439 39.24 18.33 12.67
C ALA A 439 39.91 17.93 11.32
N ALA A 440 41.17 18.37 11.12
CA ALA A 440 41.91 18.03 9.91
C ALA A 440 41.96 16.48 9.76
N PRO A 441 41.76 15.93 8.55
CA PRO A 441 41.98 14.53 8.32
C PRO A 441 43.42 14.15 8.72
N PRO A 442 43.68 12.98 9.29
CA PRO A 442 45.03 12.54 9.60
C PRO A 442 45.87 12.63 8.31
N THR A 443 47.00 13.28 8.39
CA THR A 443 47.96 13.39 7.28
C THR A 443 48.23 11.97 6.78
N PRO A 444 48.09 11.64 5.48
CA PRO A 444 48.42 10.30 5.00
C PRO A 444 49.88 10.02 5.37
N VAL A 445 50.11 8.93 6.10
CA VAL A 445 51.45 8.43 6.40
C VAL A 445 52.14 8.17 5.05
N PRO A 446 53.29 8.77 4.73
CA PRO A 446 53.97 8.51 3.48
C PRO A 446 54.21 7.03 3.37
N ALA A 447 53.77 6.41 2.26
CA ALA A 447 54.03 5.02 2.00
C ALA A 447 55.54 4.79 2.09
N ALA A 448 55.96 3.84 2.93
CA ALA A 448 57.38 3.48 3.06
C ALA A 448 57.93 3.16 1.67
N PRO A 449 59.12 3.67 1.30
CA PRO A 449 59.68 3.46 -0.02
C PRO A 449 59.79 1.94 -0.28
N ALA A 450 59.19 1.50 -1.40
CA ALA A 450 59.27 0.10 -1.84
C ALA A 450 60.75 -0.31 -1.96
N LYS A 451 61.17 -1.29 -1.16
CA LYS A 451 62.50 -1.88 -1.30
C LYS A 451 62.58 -2.45 -2.71
N LYS A 452 63.40 -1.81 -3.57
CA LYS A 452 63.81 -2.40 -4.84
C LYS A 452 64.58 -3.69 -4.53
N LYS A 453 64.08 -4.80 -5.05
CA LYS A 453 64.83 -6.04 -5.23
C LYS A 453 65.61 -5.97 -6.54
#